data_c9f5eb45bdd7e49e653d969a413a1696
#
_entry.id   c9f5eb45bdd7e49e653d969a413a1696
#
_cell.length_a   1.000
_cell.length_b   1.000
_cell.length_c   1.000
_cell.angle_alpha   90.00
_cell.angle_beta   90.00
_cell.angle_gamma   90.00
#
_symmetry.space_group_name_H-M   'P 1'
#
loop_
_entity.id
_entity.type
_entity.pdbx_description
1 polymer ?
#
loop_
_entity_poly.entity_id
_entity_poly.type
_entity_poly.pdbx_seq_one_letter_code
_entity_poly.pdbx_strand_id
1 'polypeptide(L)'
;EEQLKRLPFLSDRQIEQLLSYRKRYGNMVSIYELKNIEDIDFQTISLLLPFVYIGDNLVEKRLLTVKNLLKYGRNELQIRYDQCFQQKKGYGEQTDSILSLYPNRKYRGEPFYHSLRYSYTFEDRLQAGFVAEKDAGEPFWNAYHKGYDFYSAHLFLKDINWLKSLAIGDYKMSFGQGLVISNDFSPSRTAVVAQAERRTNGFRRHFSTNEQDFFRGVASTITIKNLDISVFYSYRKMDAAVDSLTFTSLKTDGLHRLQRDWEKRKMITMQVYGGNIRYATSHFHVGLTALSYSFGKFKMDPDPKPYNLFYFRGSNNFNIGVDYMLKSNRIKFYGETALSKNGAISTLNALQLTPASYISFLVLYRYYDRRYQALFGNAFSQGSTVQNEQGVYMGLQLTPIARWKLSIYADLFRFPWLKYGIDAPSGGQEYMAQIDYTPSRNYSAYLRYKYRQKEKNRTFENDNLLRINSYKQHRIRFQQVYNFSSPFIFKTSLDGILFDDPIKKLNKGIMISQSIGWKPTTLPLQMDGYLAWFHTDDYNSRVSSYEKNILYAFNMPSFYGDGMRFALTFRLDIWKRLSLSAKLAYTHYWDRDLIGTDTEEISGSDKTDLYALLRWKF
;
A
#
# COMPACT_ATOMS: atom_id res chain seq x y z
N GLU A 1 -5.16 -6.12 23.60
CA GLU A 1 -5.04 -4.66 23.77
C GLU A 1 -5.17 -4.29 25.24
N GLU A 2 -6.27 -4.64 25.91
CA GLU A 2 -6.51 -4.30 27.32
C GLU A 2 -5.44 -4.86 28.26
N GLN A 3 -4.91 -6.05 28.00
CA GLN A 3 -3.81 -6.62 28.79
C GLN A 3 -2.50 -5.84 28.60
N LEU A 4 -2.20 -5.39 27.39
CA LEU A 4 -1.02 -4.57 27.10
C LEU A 4 -1.12 -3.19 27.73
N LYS A 5 -2.32 -2.60 27.82
CA LYS A 5 -2.57 -1.33 28.52
C LYS A 5 -2.31 -1.39 30.04
N ARG A 6 -2.31 -2.59 30.63
CA ARG A 6 -1.95 -2.79 32.04
C ARG A 6 -0.45 -2.70 32.30
N LEU A 7 0.38 -2.75 31.26
CA LEU A 7 1.82 -2.61 31.36
C LEU A 7 2.21 -1.13 31.36
N PRO A 8 2.61 -0.55 32.51
CA PRO A 8 2.77 0.90 32.66
C PRO A 8 3.92 1.49 31.85
N PHE A 9 4.79 0.64 31.30
CA PHE A 9 5.94 1.03 30.50
C PHE A 9 5.68 1.02 28.99
N LEU A 10 4.49 0.61 28.53
CA LEU A 10 4.08 0.68 27.13
C LEU A 10 3.25 1.94 26.88
N SER A 11 3.62 2.71 25.86
CA SER A 11 2.79 3.80 25.36
C SER A 11 1.66 3.25 24.47
N ASP A 12 0.55 4.00 24.35
CA ASP A 12 -0.55 3.63 23.46
C ASP A 12 -0.08 3.40 22.02
N ARG A 13 0.91 4.17 21.57
CA ARG A 13 1.52 4.03 20.24
C ARG A 13 2.28 2.72 20.09
N GLN A 14 3.07 2.33 21.08
CA GLN A 14 3.79 1.05 21.08
C GLN A 14 2.82 -0.14 21.10
N ILE A 15 1.72 -0.02 21.84
CA ILE A 15 0.63 -1.01 21.85
C ILE A 15 -0.02 -1.11 20.47
N GLU A 16 -0.32 0.02 19.85
CA GLU A 16 -0.89 0.05 18.49
C GLU A 16 0.05 -0.57 17.46
N GLN A 17 1.35 -0.29 17.54
CA GLN A 17 2.37 -0.88 16.68
C GLN A 17 2.51 -2.39 16.91
N LEU A 18 2.51 -2.85 18.14
CA LEU A 18 2.49 -4.28 18.49
C LEU A 18 1.28 -5.01 17.89
N LEU A 19 0.09 -4.42 18.05
CA LEU A 19 -1.14 -4.99 17.52
C LEU A 19 -1.19 -4.92 16.00
N SER A 20 -0.71 -3.85 15.40
CA SER A 20 -0.60 -3.68 13.95
C SER A 20 0.40 -4.67 13.35
N TYR A 21 1.54 -4.86 14.00
CA TYR A 21 2.52 -5.86 13.63
C TYR A 21 1.92 -7.27 13.66
N ARG A 22 1.28 -7.64 14.78
CA ARG A 22 0.62 -8.93 14.94
C ARG A 22 -0.53 -9.13 13.95
N LYS A 23 -1.29 -8.07 13.66
CA LYS A 23 -2.37 -8.10 12.66
C LYS A 23 -1.83 -8.28 11.23
N ARG A 24 -0.70 -7.63 10.94
CA ARG A 24 -0.06 -7.65 9.61
C ARG A 24 0.69 -8.96 9.36
N TYR A 25 1.36 -9.48 10.36
CA TYR A 25 2.32 -10.57 10.21
C TYR A 25 1.90 -11.88 10.90
N GLY A 26 0.80 -11.89 11.62
CA GLY A 26 0.34 -13.04 12.38
C GLY A 26 1.01 -13.15 13.76
N ASN A 27 0.94 -14.34 14.35
CA ASN A 27 1.61 -14.61 15.62
C ASN A 27 3.12 -14.55 15.44
N MET A 28 3.81 -13.96 16.41
CA MET A 28 5.26 -13.93 16.43
C MET A 28 5.80 -15.35 16.60
N VAL A 29 6.79 -15.69 15.81
CA VAL A 29 7.50 -16.98 15.91
C VAL A 29 8.63 -16.92 16.93
N SER A 30 9.15 -15.71 17.16
CA SER A 30 10.24 -15.47 18.12
C SER A 30 10.06 -14.11 18.79
N ILE A 31 10.40 -14.05 20.09
CA ILE A 31 10.41 -12.80 20.87
C ILE A 31 11.33 -11.74 20.26
N TYR A 32 12.33 -12.16 19.50
CA TYR A 32 13.22 -11.27 18.77
C TYR A 32 12.54 -10.51 17.63
N GLU A 33 11.33 -10.88 17.24
CA GLU A 33 10.53 -10.13 16.26
C GLU A 33 10.03 -8.79 16.81
N LEU A 34 9.99 -8.62 18.14
CA LEU A 34 9.68 -7.35 18.77
C LEU A 34 10.61 -6.21 18.30
N LYS A 35 11.83 -6.53 17.86
CA LYS A 35 12.78 -5.56 17.29
C LYS A 35 12.36 -5.01 15.92
N ASN A 36 11.51 -5.74 15.20
CA ASN A 36 11.03 -5.35 13.89
C ASN A 36 9.82 -4.42 13.97
N ILE A 37 9.36 -4.13 15.19
CA ILE A 37 8.22 -3.26 15.43
C ILE A 37 8.72 -1.83 15.58
N GLU A 38 8.12 -0.94 14.81
CA GLU A 38 8.40 0.49 14.90
C GLU A 38 8.08 1.00 16.32
N ASP A 39 8.89 1.90 16.85
CA ASP A 39 8.77 2.49 18.20
C ASP A 39 9.01 1.55 19.40
N ILE A 40 9.38 0.29 19.21
CA ILE A 40 9.78 -0.60 20.29
C ILE A 40 11.31 -0.66 20.36
N ASP A 41 11.86 -0.03 21.37
CA ASP A 41 13.30 -0.02 21.65
C ASP A 41 13.73 -1.24 22.49
N PHE A 42 15.04 -1.41 22.63
CA PHE A 42 15.62 -2.51 23.40
C PHE A 42 15.20 -2.49 24.87
N GLN A 43 15.07 -1.31 25.46
CA GLN A 43 14.66 -1.17 26.86
C GLN A 43 13.21 -1.63 27.04
N THR A 44 12.31 -1.22 26.13
CA THR A 44 10.92 -1.70 26.12
C THR A 44 10.84 -3.21 25.91
N ILE A 45 11.68 -3.78 25.02
CA ILE A 45 11.77 -5.24 24.83
C ILE A 45 12.21 -5.91 26.14
N SER A 46 13.27 -5.43 26.78
CA SER A 46 13.78 -6.00 28.02
C SER A 46 12.75 -5.96 29.15
N LEU A 47 11.96 -4.89 29.22
CA LEU A 47 10.86 -4.76 30.17
C LEU A 47 9.68 -5.67 29.83
N LEU A 48 9.44 -5.95 28.54
CA LEU A 48 8.38 -6.85 28.08
C LEU A 48 8.69 -8.33 28.34
N LEU A 49 9.97 -8.72 28.23
CA LEU A 49 10.40 -10.13 28.32
C LEU A 49 9.81 -10.91 29.51
N PRO A 50 9.74 -10.35 30.74
CA PRO A 50 9.15 -11.05 31.89
C PRO A 50 7.62 -11.23 31.80
N PHE A 51 6.93 -10.45 30.97
CA PHE A 51 5.47 -10.41 30.92
C PHE A 51 4.87 -11.08 29.68
N VAL A 52 5.71 -11.43 28.69
CA VAL A 52 5.25 -11.99 27.42
C VAL A 52 5.99 -13.28 27.11
N TYR A 53 5.26 -14.25 26.61
CA TYR A 53 5.80 -15.48 26.06
C TYR A 53 5.20 -15.73 24.68
N ILE A 54 5.92 -16.45 23.86
CA ILE A 54 5.41 -16.91 22.57
C ILE A 54 4.81 -18.29 22.76
N GLY A 55 3.52 -18.36 22.60
CA GLY A 55 2.77 -19.60 22.75
C GLY A 55 1.41 -19.49 22.05
N ASP A 56 0.73 -20.62 21.97
CA ASP A 56 -0.63 -20.64 21.46
C ASP A 56 -1.57 -19.84 22.36
N ASN A 57 -2.55 -19.17 21.74
CA ASN A 57 -3.57 -18.44 22.49
C ASN A 57 -4.34 -19.37 23.41
N LEU A 58 -4.13 -19.26 24.71
CA LEU A 58 -4.86 -19.99 25.75
C LEU A 58 -6.32 -19.50 25.94
N VAL A 59 -6.77 -18.54 25.12
CA VAL A 59 -8.17 -18.10 25.15
C VAL A 59 -9.02 -19.21 24.53
N GLU A 60 -9.86 -19.85 25.35
CA GLU A 60 -10.86 -20.80 24.86
C GLU A 60 -11.66 -20.17 23.72
N LYS A 61 -11.49 -20.71 22.53
CA LYS A 61 -12.23 -20.27 21.34
C LYS A 61 -13.69 -20.69 21.49
N ARG A 62 -14.61 -19.74 21.46
CA ARG A 62 -16.05 -20.04 21.50
C ARG A 62 -16.43 -20.89 20.30
N LEU A 63 -17.33 -21.85 20.53
CA LEU A 63 -17.84 -22.69 19.44
C LEU A 63 -18.60 -21.85 18.41
N LEU A 64 -18.43 -22.17 17.13
CA LEU A 64 -19.17 -21.58 16.01
C LEU A 64 -20.61 -22.13 15.98
N THR A 65 -21.43 -21.71 16.93
CA THR A 65 -22.86 -22.02 16.97
C THR A 65 -23.67 -20.79 16.59
N VAL A 66 -24.83 -20.98 15.98
CA VAL A 66 -25.73 -19.86 15.60
C VAL A 66 -26.00 -18.95 16.79
N LYS A 67 -26.21 -19.54 17.98
CA LYS A 67 -26.44 -18.79 19.24
C LYS A 67 -25.25 -17.88 19.58
N ASN A 68 -24.03 -18.39 19.47
CA ASN A 68 -22.81 -17.62 19.74
C ASN A 68 -22.56 -16.55 18.67
N LEU A 69 -22.82 -16.87 17.41
CA LEU A 69 -22.72 -15.90 16.31
C LEU A 69 -23.64 -14.70 16.55
N LEU A 70 -24.91 -14.94 16.87
CA LEU A 70 -25.87 -13.87 17.14
C LEU A 70 -25.55 -13.09 18.42
N LYS A 71 -25.10 -13.77 19.48
CA LYS A 71 -24.86 -13.12 20.78
C LYS A 71 -23.54 -12.32 20.84
N TYR A 72 -22.49 -12.80 20.21
CA TYR A 72 -21.14 -12.25 20.33
C TYR A 72 -20.58 -11.71 19.00
N GLY A 73 -21.35 -11.81 17.94
CA GLY A 73 -21.02 -11.18 16.66
C GLY A 73 -20.99 -9.65 16.78
N ARG A 74 -20.06 -9.03 16.08
CA ARG A 74 -19.93 -7.58 16.02
C ARG A 74 -20.30 -7.10 14.63
N ASN A 75 -21.29 -6.25 14.54
CA ASN A 75 -21.73 -5.62 13.31
C ASN A 75 -21.16 -4.21 13.25
N GLU A 76 -20.78 -3.79 12.06
CA GLU A 76 -20.31 -2.44 11.81
C GLU A 76 -20.79 -1.96 10.45
N LEU A 77 -21.50 -0.83 10.44
CA LEU A 77 -21.94 -0.13 9.24
C LEU A 77 -21.17 1.19 9.15
N GLN A 78 -20.69 1.49 7.94
CA GLN A 78 -19.95 2.71 7.64
C GLN A 78 -20.53 3.35 6.38
N ILE A 79 -20.76 4.66 6.44
CA ILE A 79 -21.19 5.50 5.33
C ILE A 79 -20.15 6.61 5.20
N ARG A 80 -19.53 6.71 4.03
CA ARG A 80 -18.54 7.75 3.74
C ARG A 80 -19.02 8.63 2.60
N TYR A 81 -18.72 9.91 2.72
CA TYR A 81 -18.99 10.95 1.74
C TYR A 81 -17.76 11.85 1.62
N ASP A 82 -17.28 12.10 0.38
CA ASP A 82 -16.19 13.04 0.13
C ASP A 82 -16.57 13.98 -1.02
N GLN A 83 -16.17 15.24 -0.90
CA GLN A 83 -16.45 16.25 -1.94
C GLN A 83 -15.33 17.29 -2.01
N CYS A 84 -14.97 17.69 -3.22
CA CYS A 84 -14.23 18.91 -3.51
C CYS A 84 -15.24 20.03 -3.79
N PHE A 85 -15.13 21.18 -3.10
CA PHE A 85 -16.11 22.26 -3.23
C PHE A 85 -15.92 23.08 -4.51
N GLN A 86 -14.69 23.22 -4.98
CA GLN A 86 -14.44 23.92 -6.23
C GLN A 86 -14.89 23.06 -7.41
N GLN A 87 -15.56 23.68 -8.35
CA GLN A 87 -16.02 23.02 -9.56
C GLN A 87 -14.82 22.70 -10.46
N LYS A 88 -14.65 21.42 -10.77
CA LYS A 88 -13.68 20.97 -11.76
C LYS A 88 -14.26 21.14 -13.16
N LYS A 89 -13.39 21.40 -14.14
CA LYS A 89 -13.75 21.61 -15.55
C LYS A 89 -14.63 20.50 -16.13
N GLY A 90 -14.41 19.24 -15.72
CA GLY A 90 -15.22 18.10 -16.15
C GLY A 90 -16.67 18.12 -15.69
N TYR A 91 -17.06 18.98 -14.73
CA TYR A 91 -18.44 19.21 -14.31
C TYR A 91 -19.07 20.44 -14.94
N GLY A 92 -18.31 21.20 -15.73
CA GLY A 92 -18.81 22.40 -16.41
C GLY A 92 -19.89 22.05 -17.44
N GLU A 93 -20.75 23.01 -17.69
CA GLU A 93 -21.73 22.88 -18.76
C GLU A 93 -21.05 22.83 -20.13
N GLN A 94 -21.49 21.93 -20.97
CA GLN A 94 -21.03 21.75 -22.34
C GLN A 94 -22.26 21.65 -23.24
N THR A 95 -22.22 22.27 -24.41
CA THR A 95 -23.28 22.14 -25.39
C THR A 95 -23.30 20.73 -26.02
N ASP A 96 -24.48 20.25 -26.41
CA ASP A 96 -24.60 18.93 -27.01
C ASP A 96 -23.77 18.79 -28.30
N SER A 97 -23.60 19.87 -29.06
CA SER A 97 -22.73 19.90 -30.22
C SER A 97 -21.26 19.65 -29.88
N ILE A 98 -20.77 20.21 -28.76
CA ILE A 98 -19.41 19.97 -28.28
C ILE A 98 -19.29 18.54 -27.73
N LEU A 99 -20.27 18.05 -27.01
CA LEU A 99 -20.24 16.70 -26.47
C LEU A 99 -20.33 15.61 -27.53
N SER A 100 -21.03 15.87 -28.65
CA SER A 100 -21.07 14.94 -29.79
C SER A 100 -19.68 14.79 -30.46
N LEU A 101 -18.90 15.88 -30.52
CA LEU A 101 -17.55 15.86 -31.08
C LEU A 101 -16.47 15.41 -30.06
N TYR A 102 -16.65 15.77 -28.78
CA TYR A 102 -15.69 15.55 -27.71
C TYR A 102 -16.35 14.97 -26.46
N PRO A 103 -16.83 13.71 -26.46
CA PRO A 103 -17.63 13.12 -25.38
C PRO A 103 -16.87 12.96 -24.07
N ASN A 104 -15.53 13.03 -24.11
CA ASN A 104 -14.66 12.89 -22.95
C ASN A 104 -14.32 14.21 -22.24
N ARG A 105 -15.03 15.32 -22.54
CA ARG A 105 -14.86 16.61 -21.88
C ARG A 105 -15.72 16.78 -20.63
N LYS A 106 -16.74 15.92 -20.44
CA LYS A 106 -17.68 16.01 -19.33
C LYS A 106 -17.79 14.70 -18.57
N TYR A 107 -17.82 14.77 -17.23
CA TYR A 107 -18.14 13.64 -16.39
C TYR A 107 -19.60 13.25 -16.48
N ARG A 108 -19.89 11.96 -16.36
CA ARG A 108 -21.25 11.40 -16.47
C ARG A 108 -22.04 11.44 -15.16
N GLY A 109 -21.39 11.67 -14.04
CA GLY A 109 -21.97 11.64 -12.70
C GLY A 109 -21.63 12.84 -11.84
N GLU A 110 -22.09 12.78 -10.62
CA GLU A 110 -22.07 13.85 -9.64
C GLU A 110 -20.66 14.08 -9.06
N PRO A 111 -20.35 15.29 -8.53
CA PRO A 111 -19.01 15.67 -8.10
C PRO A 111 -18.62 15.15 -6.71
N PHE A 112 -19.29 14.16 -6.17
CA PHE A 112 -18.99 13.60 -4.87
C PHE A 112 -18.74 12.09 -4.93
N TYR A 113 -17.88 11.64 -4.01
CA TYR A 113 -17.64 10.23 -3.70
C TYR A 113 -18.55 9.79 -2.59
N HIS A 114 -19.11 8.60 -2.66
CA HIS A 114 -19.70 7.97 -1.49
C HIS A 114 -19.53 6.45 -1.50
N SER A 115 -19.44 5.88 -0.30
CA SER A 115 -19.35 4.44 -0.14
C SER A 115 -20.14 3.96 1.08
N LEU A 116 -20.63 2.73 0.96
CA LEU A 116 -21.32 1.99 2.01
C LEU A 116 -20.52 0.73 2.30
N ARG A 117 -20.18 0.49 3.57
CA ARG A 117 -19.49 -0.71 4.02
C ARG A 117 -20.23 -1.34 5.19
N TYR A 118 -20.43 -2.62 5.11
CA TYR A 118 -20.94 -3.40 6.23
C TYR A 118 -19.97 -4.53 6.53
N SER A 119 -19.67 -4.77 7.79
CA SER A 119 -18.88 -5.90 8.24
C SER A 119 -19.49 -6.56 9.46
N TYR A 120 -19.56 -7.87 9.42
CA TYR A 120 -19.83 -8.74 10.53
C TYR A 120 -18.55 -9.49 10.91
N THR A 121 -18.23 -9.54 12.20
CA THR A 121 -17.03 -10.23 12.69
C THR A 121 -17.35 -10.99 13.97
N PHE A 122 -17.08 -12.29 13.97
CA PHE A 122 -17.15 -13.11 15.16
C PHE A 122 -15.74 -13.60 15.50
N GLU A 123 -15.17 -13.05 16.58
CA GLU A 123 -13.75 -13.20 16.93
C GLU A 123 -12.86 -12.90 15.71
N ASP A 124 -11.78 -13.65 15.48
CA ASP A 124 -10.99 -13.61 14.24
C ASP A 124 -11.33 -14.77 13.29
N ARG A 125 -12.37 -15.56 13.61
CA ARG A 125 -12.68 -16.83 12.94
C ARG A 125 -13.69 -16.71 11.81
N LEU A 126 -14.67 -15.82 11.94
CA LEU A 126 -15.65 -15.56 10.89
C LEU A 126 -15.75 -14.07 10.62
N GLN A 127 -15.57 -13.70 9.36
CA GLN A 127 -15.68 -12.33 8.88
C GLN A 127 -16.50 -12.34 7.59
N ALA A 128 -17.59 -11.60 7.58
CA ALA A 128 -18.42 -11.40 6.40
C ALA A 128 -18.61 -9.90 6.19
N GLY A 129 -18.83 -9.48 4.96
CA GLY A 129 -19.09 -8.08 4.70
C GLY A 129 -19.26 -7.76 3.22
N PHE A 130 -19.73 -6.56 3.00
CA PHE A 130 -19.79 -6.02 1.66
C PHE A 130 -19.32 -4.56 1.63
N VAL A 131 -18.91 -4.13 0.46
CA VAL A 131 -18.52 -2.76 0.13
C VAL A 131 -19.25 -2.37 -1.15
N ALA A 132 -19.81 -1.18 -1.16
CA ALA A 132 -20.37 -0.56 -2.35
C ALA A 132 -19.81 0.85 -2.44
N GLU A 133 -19.40 1.27 -3.63
CA GLU A 133 -18.75 2.56 -3.81
C GLU A 133 -19.02 3.15 -5.18
N LYS A 134 -18.94 4.48 -5.23
CA LYS A 134 -18.92 5.29 -6.44
C LYS A 134 -17.90 6.42 -6.28
N ASP A 135 -17.04 6.59 -7.27
CA ASP A 135 -16.11 7.71 -7.33
C ASP A 135 -16.78 9.03 -7.75
N ALA A 136 -16.15 10.16 -7.41
CA ALA A 136 -16.60 11.47 -7.87
C ALA A 136 -16.52 11.54 -9.40
N GLY A 137 -17.61 11.91 -10.06
CA GLY A 137 -17.75 11.95 -11.51
C GLY A 137 -18.37 10.68 -12.14
N GLU A 138 -18.59 9.64 -11.35
CA GLU A 138 -19.31 8.45 -11.79
C GLU A 138 -20.81 8.58 -11.59
N PRO A 139 -21.64 8.07 -12.52
CA PRO A 139 -23.09 8.10 -12.37
C PRO A 139 -23.54 7.13 -11.29
N PHE A 140 -24.49 7.56 -10.45
CA PHE A 140 -25.08 6.73 -9.41
C PHE A 140 -26.53 6.37 -9.69
N TRP A 141 -27.38 7.37 -9.93
CA TRP A 141 -28.80 7.16 -10.18
C TRP A 141 -29.29 8.12 -11.27
N ASN A 142 -28.90 7.87 -12.49
CA ASN A 142 -29.24 8.69 -13.64
C ASN A 142 -29.57 7.83 -14.88
N ALA A 143 -29.65 8.45 -16.06
CA ALA A 143 -29.94 7.77 -17.32
C ALA A 143 -28.86 6.74 -17.74
N TYR A 144 -27.62 6.91 -17.28
CA TYR A 144 -26.50 6.04 -17.66
C TYR A 144 -26.37 4.81 -16.77
N HIS A 145 -26.62 4.98 -15.45
CA HIS A 145 -26.41 3.91 -14.49
C HIS A 145 -27.33 4.07 -13.27
N LYS A 146 -27.74 2.94 -12.68
CA LYS A 146 -28.49 2.89 -11.42
C LYS A 146 -27.73 2.03 -10.41
N GLY A 147 -27.37 2.62 -9.28
CA GLY A 147 -26.62 2.00 -8.19
C GLY A 147 -25.13 2.36 -8.20
N TYR A 148 -24.37 1.67 -7.38
CA TYR A 148 -22.92 1.86 -7.26
C TYR A 148 -22.17 1.28 -8.45
N ASP A 149 -21.04 1.84 -8.80
CA ASP A 149 -20.18 1.32 -9.84
C ASP A 149 -19.45 0.05 -9.41
N PHE A 150 -18.97 0.05 -8.18
CA PHE A 150 -18.24 -1.07 -7.58
C PHE A 150 -19.02 -1.72 -6.45
N TYR A 151 -19.04 -3.06 -6.47
CA TYR A 151 -19.54 -3.91 -5.39
C TYR A 151 -18.54 -5.01 -5.08
N SER A 152 -18.28 -5.21 -3.79
CA SER A 152 -17.44 -6.27 -3.26
C SER A 152 -18.12 -6.95 -2.08
N ALA A 153 -18.10 -8.27 -2.04
CA ALA A 153 -18.62 -9.03 -0.91
C ALA A 153 -17.68 -10.20 -0.57
N HIS A 154 -17.56 -10.50 0.70
CA HIS A 154 -16.72 -11.61 1.16
C HIS A 154 -17.32 -12.34 2.36
N LEU A 155 -17.03 -13.63 2.42
CA LEU A 155 -17.15 -14.49 3.59
C LEU A 155 -15.80 -15.14 3.84
N PHE A 156 -15.24 -14.97 5.02
CA PHE A 156 -13.93 -15.47 5.38
C PHE A 156 -13.98 -16.22 6.71
N LEU A 157 -13.60 -17.49 6.67
CA LEU A 157 -13.53 -18.39 7.82
C LEU A 157 -12.07 -18.72 8.12
N LYS A 158 -11.73 -18.86 9.40
CA LYS A 158 -10.39 -19.22 9.88
C LYS A 158 -10.42 -20.22 11.01
N ASP A 159 -9.39 -21.05 11.06
CA ASP A 159 -9.05 -21.91 12.19
C ASP A 159 -10.23 -22.79 12.66
N ILE A 160 -10.84 -23.51 11.73
CA ILE A 160 -11.91 -24.48 11.99
C ILE A 160 -11.33 -25.87 11.78
N ASN A 161 -10.88 -26.52 12.85
CA ASN A 161 -10.23 -27.84 12.84
C ASN A 161 -9.06 -27.86 11.83
N TRP A 162 -9.14 -28.72 10.81
CA TRP A 162 -8.17 -28.85 9.73
C TRP A 162 -8.26 -27.73 8.66
N LEU A 163 -9.36 -26.99 8.64
CA LEU A 163 -9.56 -25.86 7.74
C LEU A 163 -8.90 -24.61 8.32
N LYS A 164 -7.71 -24.27 7.81
CA LYS A 164 -6.97 -23.07 8.23
C LYS A 164 -7.63 -21.79 7.76
N SER A 165 -8.13 -21.76 6.52
CA SER A 165 -8.88 -20.64 5.98
C SER A 165 -9.78 -21.05 4.82
N LEU A 166 -10.94 -20.37 4.70
CA LEU A 166 -11.83 -20.42 3.56
C LEU A 166 -12.27 -19.01 3.22
N ALA A 167 -12.10 -18.62 1.99
CA ALA A 167 -12.56 -17.34 1.43
C ALA A 167 -13.58 -17.62 0.33
N ILE A 168 -14.74 -16.96 0.40
CA ILE A 168 -15.79 -17.00 -0.62
C ILE A 168 -16.12 -15.56 -0.99
N GLY A 169 -16.22 -15.25 -2.28
CA GLY A 169 -16.39 -13.91 -2.80
C GLY A 169 -15.06 -13.22 -3.09
N ASP A 170 -14.85 -12.01 -2.58
CA ASP A 170 -13.66 -11.22 -2.88
C ASP A 170 -12.56 -11.43 -1.84
N TYR A 171 -11.39 -11.84 -2.31
CA TYR A 171 -10.25 -12.15 -1.44
C TYR A 171 -8.92 -11.66 -2.03
N LYS A 172 -7.93 -11.57 -1.17
CA LYS A 172 -6.52 -11.32 -1.52
C LYS A 172 -5.69 -12.54 -1.19
N MET A 173 -4.55 -12.68 -1.86
CA MET A 173 -3.60 -13.76 -1.57
C MET A 173 -2.16 -13.30 -1.74
N SER A 174 -1.27 -13.90 -0.92
CA SER A 174 0.16 -13.64 -0.96
C SER A 174 0.92 -14.89 -0.53
N PHE A 175 1.78 -15.38 -1.42
CA PHE A 175 2.63 -16.54 -1.19
C PHE A 175 4.08 -16.21 -1.54
N GLY A 176 5.02 -16.86 -0.87
CA GLY A 176 6.46 -16.67 -1.08
C GLY A 176 6.93 -15.23 -0.83
N GLN A 177 7.89 -14.78 -1.61
CA GLN A 177 8.40 -13.40 -1.61
C GLN A 177 7.70 -12.52 -2.67
N GLY A 178 6.64 -13.02 -3.29
CA GLY A 178 5.81 -12.32 -4.25
C GLY A 178 6.34 -12.33 -5.69
N LEU A 179 7.18 -13.30 -6.06
CA LEU A 179 7.58 -13.45 -7.46
C LEU A 179 6.42 -13.97 -8.31
N VAL A 180 5.65 -14.93 -7.80
CA VAL A 180 4.47 -15.49 -8.47
C VAL A 180 3.24 -14.65 -8.20
N ILE A 181 2.95 -14.39 -6.92
CA ILE A 181 1.72 -13.69 -6.51
C ILE A 181 1.83 -13.01 -5.16
N SER A 182 1.44 -11.72 -5.12
CA SER A 182 1.23 -10.96 -3.89
C SER A 182 0.34 -9.75 -4.15
N ASN A 183 -0.84 -9.70 -3.52
CA ASN A 183 -1.75 -8.55 -3.55
C ASN A 183 -1.67 -7.71 -2.27
N ASP A 184 -0.75 -8.01 -1.37
CA ASP A 184 -0.58 -7.25 -0.14
C ASP A 184 0.18 -5.94 -0.43
N PHE A 185 -0.32 -4.84 0.13
CA PHE A 185 0.45 -3.59 0.19
C PHE A 185 1.65 -3.79 1.11
N SER A 186 2.84 -3.56 0.59
CA SER A 186 4.07 -3.62 1.37
C SER A 186 5.04 -2.53 0.93
N PRO A 187 5.33 -1.56 1.80
CA PRO A 187 6.39 -0.60 1.55
C PRO A 187 7.74 -1.32 1.64
N SER A 188 8.46 -1.42 0.54
CA SER A 188 9.66 -2.26 0.45
C SER A 188 10.95 -1.56 0.93
N ARG A 189 11.05 -0.25 0.81
CA ARG A 189 12.27 0.53 1.12
C ARG A 189 11.97 1.58 2.19
N THR A 190 11.92 1.12 3.44
CA THR A 190 11.64 1.94 4.61
C THR A 190 12.83 1.98 5.56
N ALA A 191 12.73 2.75 6.63
CA ALA A 191 13.71 2.76 7.72
C ALA A 191 13.74 1.41 8.48
N VAL A 192 12.72 0.59 8.37
CA VAL A 192 12.71 -0.76 8.94
C VAL A 192 13.27 -1.73 7.91
N VAL A 193 14.57 -2.02 8.01
CA VAL A 193 15.32 -2.84 7.05
C VAL A 193 14.71 -4.22 6.85
N ALA A 194 14.20 -4.85 7.90
CA ALA A 194 13.55 -6.17 7.84
C ALA A 194 12.24 -6.19 7.04
N GLN A 195 11.64 -5.03 6.72
CA GLN A 195 10.44 -4.96 5.85
C GLN A 195 10.72 -5.25 4.36
N ALA A 196 11.99 -5.44 3.99
CA ALA A 196 12.34 -5.94 2.66
C ALA A 196 11.78 -7.36 2.42
N GLU A 197 11.63 -8.16 3.48
CA GLU A 197 11.00 -9.47 3.42
C GLU A 197 9.49 -9.35 3.18
N ARG A 198 8.99 -10.07 2.19
CA ARG A 198 7.54 -10.29 2.00
C ARG A 198 7.11 -11.43 2.92
N ARG A 199 6.05 -11.23 3.67
CA ARG A 199 5.52 -12.30 4.51
C ARG A 199 4.34 -12.97 3.82
N THR A 200 4.37 -14.29 3.81
CA THR A 200 3.28 -15.11 3.29
C THR A 200 2.09 -15.04 4.24
N ASN A 201 1.07 -14.32 3.85
CA ASN A 201 -0.17 -14.18 4.62
C ASN A 201 -1.25 -15.20 4.20
N GLY A 202 -1.00 -15.99 3.14
CA GLY A 202 -2.00 -16.85 2.55
C GLY A 202 -3.20 -16.07 2.03
N PHE A 203 -4.40 -16.59 2.26
CA PHE A 203 -5.64 -15.91 1.88
C PHE A 203 -6.09 -14.91 2.94
N ARG A 204 -6.65 -13.80 2.47
CA ARG A 204 -7.23 -12.73 3.28
C ARG A 204 -8.50 -12.20 2.63
N ARG A 205 -9.44 -11.69 3.43
CA ARG A 205 -10.62 -11.01 2.90
C ARG A 205 -10.22 -9.74 2.13
N HIS A 206 -10.92 -9.44 1.07
CA HIS A 206 -10.91 -8.12 0.47
C HIS A 206 -12.02 -7.27 1.12
N PHE A 207 -11.64 -6.16 1.75
CA PHE A 207 -12.56 -5.20 2.38
C PHE A 207 -12.10 -3.77 2.10
N SER A 208 -11.84 -3.51 0.83
CA SER A 208 -11.33 -2.24 0.33
C SER A 208 -12.16 -1.80 -0.85
N THR A 209 -12.12 -0.52 -1.16
CA THR A 209 -12.64 0.07 -2.38
C THR A 209 -11.62 0.01 -3.54
N ASN A 210 -10.50 -0.66 -3.38
CA ASN A 210 -9.59 -0.93 -4.50
C ASN A 210 -10.21 -1.95 -5.43
N GLU A 211 -10.52 -1.53 -6.64
CA GLU A 211 -11.20 -2.32 -7.66
C GLU A 211 -10.30 -3.29 -8.42
N GLN A 212 -8.99 -3.25 -8.19
CA GLN A 212 -8.05 -4.01 -9.00
C GLN A 212 -7.34 -5.13 -8.24
N ASP A 213 -6.83 -4.87 -7.05
CA ASP A 213 -5.95 -5.79 -6.33
C ASP A 213 -6.72 -6.83 -5.50
N PHE A 214 -7.61 -7.60 -6.16
CA PHE A 214 -8.33 -8.69 -5.51
C PHE A 214 -8.72 -9.78 -6.51
N PHE A 215 -9.11 -10.94 -5.97
CA PHE A 215 -9.66 -12.08 -6.70
C PHE A 215 -11.10 -12.31 -6.29
N ARG A 216 -11.95 -12.82 -7.18
CA ARG A 216 -13.37 -13.09 -6.93
C ARG A 216 -13.68 -14.55 -7.22
N GLY A 217 -14.06 -15.31 -6.20
CA GLY A 217 -14.34 -16.73 -6.32
C GLY A 217 -14.22 -17.46 -5.00
N VAL A 218 -13.46 -18.56 -4.97
CA VAL A 218 -13.29 -19.39 -3.78
C VAL A 218 -11.81 -19.72 -3.58
N ALA A 219 -11.38 -19.70 -2.33
CA ALA A 219 -10.03 -20.10 -1.94
C ALA A 219 -10.05 -20.80 -0.57
N SER A 220 -9.25 -21.84 -0.41
CA SER A 220 -9.18 -22.60 0.82
C SER A 220 -7.77 -23.04 1.14
N THR A 221 -7.42 -23.06 2.42
CA THR A 221 -6.20 -23.67 2.95
C THR A 221 -6.57 -24.73 3.98
N ILE A 222 -6.04 -25.93 3.78
CA ILE A 222 -6.14 -27.05 4.70
C ILE A 222 -4.79 -27.25 5.35
N THR A 223 -4.77 -27.48 6.67
CA THR A 223 -3.55 -27.77 7.43
C THR A 223 -3.59 -29.19 7.97
N ILE A 224 -2.58 -29.97 7.65
CA ILE A 224 -2.36 -31.33 8.18
C ILE A 224 -0.98 -31.33 8.83
N LYS A 225 -0.96 -31.26 10.16
CA LYS A 225 0.29 -31.09 10.94
C LYS A 225 1.08 -29.84 10.46
N ASN A 226 2.24 -30.05 9.86
CA ASN A 226 3.15 -29.03 9.37
C ASN A 226 2.96 -28.70 7.87
N LEU A 227 1.97 -29.32 7.22
CA LEU A 227 1.69 -29.18 5.80
C LEU A 227 0.44 -28.35 5.59
N ASP A 228 0.59 -27.20 4.90
CA ASP A 228 -0.51 -26.37 4.42
C ASP A 228 -0.72 -26.65 2.92
N ILE A 229 -1.94 -26.97 2.54
CA ILE A 229 -2.36 -27.13 1.14
C ILE A 229 -3.40 -26.07 0.84
N SER A 230 -3.10 -25.19 -0.07
CA SER A 230 -3.95 -24.07 -0.49
C SER A 230 -4.37 -24.25 -1.94
N VAL A 231 -5.66 -24.02 -2.22
CA VAL A 231 -6.20 -24.03 -3.58
C VAL A 231 -7.09 -22.81 -3.77
N PHE A 232 -7.13 -22.27 -4.99
CA PHE A 232 -7.95 -21.13 -5.30
C PHE A 232 -8.45 -21.13 -6.74
N TYR A 233 -9.60 -20.52 -6.92
CA TYR A 233 -10.19 -20.22 -8.21
C TYR A 233 -10.80 -18.81 -8.18
N SER A 234 -10.58 -18.04 -9.24
CA SER A 234 -11.14 -16.70 -9.43
C SER A 234 -11.66 -16.53 -10.84
N TYR A 235 -12.85 -15.93 -10.93
CA TYR A 235 -13.49 -15.55 -12.17
C TYR A 235 -13.93 -14.08 -12.06
N ARG A 236 -13.37 -13.22 -12.93
CA ARG A 236 -13.60 -11.79 -12.83
C ARG A 236 -13.66 -11.13 -14.20
N LYS A 237 -14.57 -10.18 -14.35
CA LYS A 237 -14.57 -9.26 -15.49
C LYS A 237 -13.61 -8.12 -15.22
N MET A 238 -12.83 -7.75 -16.24
CA MET A 238 -11.80 -6.70 -16.17
C MET A 238 -12.06 -5.65 -17.23
N ASP A 239 -11.62 -4.43 -16.94
CA ASP A 239 -11.69 -3.31 -17.83
C ASP A 239 -10.51 -3.33 -18.81
N ALA A 240 -10.80 -3.17 -20.09
CA ALA A 240 -9.78 -3.16 -21.14
C ALA A 240 -10.27 -2.41 -22.38
N ALA A 241 -9.34 -1.79 -23.09
CA ALA A 241 -9.57 -1.27 -24.43
C ALA A 241 -9.49 -2.45 -25.41
N VAL A 242 -10.64 -2.96 -25.82
CA VAL A 242 -10.75 -4.13 -26.71
C VAL A 242 -10.95 -3.68 -28.15
N ASP A 243 -10.15 -4.24 -29.03
CA ASP A 243 -10.35 -4.18 -30.48
C ASP A 243 -10.49 -5.62 -31.01
N SER A 244 -11.71 -5.95 -31.46
CA SER A 244 -12.09 -7.30 -31.89
C SER A 244 -11.85 -8.36 -30.79
N LEU A 245 -10.82 -9.17 -30.89
CA LEU A 245 -10.42 -10.20 -29.92
C LEU A 245 -9.10 -9.88 -29.22
N THR A 246 -8.56 -8.68 -29.44
CA THR A 246 -7.30 -8.24 -28.82
C THR A 246 -7.52 -7.05 -27.89
N PHE A 247 -6.62 -6.89 -26.93
CA PHE A 247 -6.55 -5.71 -26.09
C PHE A 247 -5.09 -5.37 -25.75
N THR A 248 -4.79 -4.09 -25.63
CA THR A 248 -3.41 -3.61 -25.44
C THR A 248 -2.98 -3.61 -23.99
N SER A 249 -3.91 -3.30 -23.07
CA SER A 249 -3.65 -3.20 -21.63
C SER A 249 -4.93 -3.33 -20.83
N LEU A 250 -4.78 -3.76 -19.57
CA LEU A 250 -5.85 -3.66 -18.57
C LEU A 250 -5.95 -2.22 -18.06
N LYS A 251 -7.17 -1.72 -17.90
CA LYS A 251 -7.42 -0.45 -17.20
C LYS A 251 -7.46 -0.74 -15.70
N THR A 252 -6.56 -0.14 -14.93
CA THR A 252 -6.32 -0.47 -13.52
C THR A 252 -6.58 0.68 -12.55
N ASP A 253 -7.17 1.79 -12.99
CA ASP A 253 -7.50 2.93 -12.14
C ASP A 253 -8.86 2.84 -11.44
N GLY A 254 -9.77 1.96 -11.92
CA GLY A 254 -11.12 1.77 -11.38
C GLY A 254 -12.11 2.89 -11.75
N LEU A 255 -11.69 3.95 -12.42
CA LEU A 255 -12.51 5.13 -12.67
C LEU A 255 -13.40 4.97 -13.92
N HIS A 256 -14.72 5.17 -13.78
CA HIS A 256 -15.70 5.12 -14.87
C HIS A 256 -16.46 6.45 -15.02
N ARG A 257 -15.71 7.54 -15.13
CA ARG A 257 -16.23 8.91 -15.12
C ARG A 257 -16.57 9.47 -16.51
N LEU A 258 -15.83 9.04 -17.54
CA LEU A 258 -15.91 9.54 -18.91
C LEU A 258 -16.51 8.50 -19.84
N GLN A 259 -16.97 8.91 -21.03
CA GLN A 259 -17.50 8.02 -22.07
C GLN A 259 -16.52 6.88 -22.39
N ARG A 260 -15.24 7.21 -22.63
CA ARG A 260 -14.19 6.25 -22.95
C ARG A 260 -13.95 5.21 -21.83
N ASP A 261 -14.26 5.55 -20.57
CA ASP A 261 -14.08 4.65 -19.44
C ASP A 261 -15.18 3.59 -19.42
N TRP A 262 -16.42 4.00 -19.76
CA TRP A 262 -17.57 3.12 -19.88
C TRP A 262 -17.42 2.13 -21.03
N GLU A 263 -16.86 2.56 -22.15
CA GLU A 263 -16.56 1.70 -23.31
C GLU A 263 -15.56 0.58 -22.97
N LYS A 264 -14.70 0.81 -21.99
CA LYS A 264 -13.70 -0.17 -21.54
C LYS A 264 -14.17 -1.04 -20.38
N ARG A 265 -15.33 -0.72 -19.78
CA ARG A 265 -15.79 -1.34 -18.53
C ARG A 265 -16.20 -2.79 -18.74
N LYS A 266 -15.59 -3.70 -17.94
CA LYS A 266 -15.94 -5.13 -17.88
C LYS A 266 -15.92 -5.88 -19.23
N MET A 267 -15.03 -5.45 -20.14
CA MET A 267 -14.99 -5.94 -21.52
C MET A 267 -14.39 -7.33 -21.65
N ILE A 268 -13.48 -7.72 -20.78
CA ILE A 268 -12.82 -9.03 -20.82
C ILE A 268 -13.08 -9.82 -19.56
N THR A 269 -12.95 -11.14 -19.68
CA THR A 269 -13.04 -12.05 -18.54
C THR A 269 -11.67 -12.61 -18.23
N MET A 270 -11.28 -12.60 -16.96
CA MET A 270 -10.06 -13.21 -16.48
C MET A 270 -10.39 -14.33 -15.50
N GLN A 271 -9.86 -15.52 -15.80
CA GLN A 271 -9.89 -16.68 -14.92
C GLN A 271 -8.51 -16.87 -14.34
N VAL A 272 -8.43 -17.13 -13.03
CA VAL A 272 -7.17 -17.43 -12.34
C VAL A 272 -7.39 -18.63 -11.44
N TYR A 273 -6.51 -19.61 -11.51
CA TYR A 273 -6.56 -20.78 -10.65
C TYR A 273 -5.16 -21.27 -10.33
N GLY A 274 -5.06 -21.96 -9.21
CA GLY A 274 -3.78 -22.46 -8.76
C GLY A 274 -3.78 -22.92 -7.33
N GLY A 275 -2.61 -23.08 -6.77
CA GLY A 275 -2.42 -23.52 -5.40
C GLY A 275 -1.04 -23.24 -4.85
N ASN A 276 -0.92 -23.50 -3.55
CA ASN A 276 0.34 -23.47 -2.82
C ASN A 276 0.38 -24.68 -1.89
N ILE A 277 1.50 -25.37 -1.87
CA ILE A 277 1.81 -26.42 -0.91
C ILE A 277 2.99 -25.94 -0.09
N ARG A 278 2.83 -25.83 1.22
CA ARG A 278 3.84 -25.34 2.13
C ARG A 278 4.06 -26.28 3.29
N TYR A 279 5.27 -26.75 3.44
CA TYR A 279 5.72 -27.46 4.65
C TYR A 279 6.49 -26.49 5.53
N ALA A 280 6.09 -26.33 6.80
CA ALA A 280 6.68 -25.35 7.71
C ALA A 280 6.92 -25.94 9.11
N THR A 281 8.14 -25.72 9.62
CA THR A 281 8.54 -25.98 11.00
C THR A 281 8.96 -24.67 11.67
N SER A 282 9.37 -24.72 12.93
CA SER A 282 9.91 -23.55 13.64
C SER A 282 11.21 -22.99 13.02
N HIS A 283 11.98 -23.82 12.34
CA HIS A 283 13.32 -23.50 11.85
C HIS A 283 13.41 -23.34 10.33
N PHE A 284 12.54 -24.01 9.58
CA PHE A 284 12.52 -23.88 8.13
C PHE A 284 11.12 -23.98 7.54
N HIS A 285 10.93 -23.42 6.37
CA HIS A 285 9.81 -23.76 5.51
C HIS A 285 10.26 -23.86 4.05
N VAL A 286 9.50 -24.64 3.30
CA VAL A 286 9.57 -24.73 1.84
C VAL A 286 8.14 -24.66 1.32
N GLY A 287 7.91 -23.82 0.31
CA GLY A 287 6.63 -23.65 -0.36
C GLY A 287 6.77 -23.82 -1.87
N LEU A 288 5.77 -24.42 -2.49
CA LEU A 288 5.61 -24.49 -3.94
C LEU A 288 4.31 -23.80 -4.31
N THR A 289 4.40 -22.73 -5.10
CA THR A 289 3.26 -21.97 -5.62
C THR A 289 3.13 -22.19 -7.12
N ALA A 290 1.94 -22.56 -7.58
CA ALA A 290 1.61 -22.64 -9.00
C ALA A 290 0.35 -21.84 -9.29
N LEU A 291 0.37 -21.03 -10.34
CA LEU A 291 -0.73 -20.17 -10.75
C LEU A 291 -0.85 -20.15 -12.26
N SER A 292 -2.08 -20.30 -12.77
CA SER A 292 -2.40 -20.12 -14.19
C SER A 292 -3.50 -19.07 -14.33
N TYR A 293 -3.43 -18.27 -15.39
CA TYR A 293 -4.47 -17.34 -15.74
C TYR A 293 -4.79 -17.34 -17.24
N SER A 294 -6.04 -16.99 -17.55
CA SER A 294 -6.55 -16.95 -18.92
C SER A 294 -7.52 -15.80 -19.12
N PHE A 295 -7.45 -15.15 -20.28
CA PHE A 295 -8.39 -14.13 -20.74
C PHE A 295 -9.50 -14.71 -21.64
N GLY A 296 -9.68 -16.04 -21.64
CA GLY A 296 -10.67 -16.72 -22.48
C GLY A 296 -10.34 -16.56 -23.96
N LYS A 297 -11.30 -16.02 -24.72
CA LYS A 297 -11.15 -15.78 -26.16
C LYS A 297 -10.28 -14.56 -26.52
N PHE A 298 -10.02 -13.69 -25.55
CA PHE A 298 -9.27 -12.47 -25.78
C PHE A 298 -7.75 -12.70 -25.66
N LYS A 299 -6.99 -11.96 -26.45
CA LYS A 299 -5.54 -11.96 -26.46
C LYS A 299 -5.01 -10.59 -26.03
N MET A 300 -4.15 -10.55 -25.02
CA MET A 300 -3.37 -9.37 -24.71
C MET A 300 -2.30 -9.20 -25.78
N ASP A 301 -2.26 -8.03 -26.42
CA ASP A 301 -1.31 -7.71 -27.48
C ASP A 301 -0.96 -6.21 -27.44
N PRO A 302 -0.07 -5.79 -26.55
CA PRO A 302 0.38 -4.41 -26.45
C PRO A 302 0.98 -3.92 -27.76
N ASP A 303 0.74 -2.65 -28.13
CA ASP A 303 1.36 -2.03 -29.29
C ASP A 303 2.88 -2.25 -29.26
N PRO A 304 3.49 -2.73 -30.35
CA PRO A 304 4.91 -3.07 -30.35
C PRO A 304 5.78 -1.82 -30.23
N LYS A 305 6.53 -1.74 -29.14
CA LYS A 305 7.53 -0.71 -28.88
C LYS A 305 8.80 -1.36 -28.32
N PRO A 306 9.99 -0.79 -28.58
CA PRO A 306 11.25 -1.42 -28.13
C PRO A 306 11.27 -1.77 -26.64
N TYR A 307 10.73 -0.93 -25.77
CA TYR A 307 10.74 -1.16 -24.31
C TYR A 307 9.82 -2.30 -23.85
N ASN A 308 8.74 -2.61 -24.59
CA ASN A 308 7.76 -3.65 -24.24
C ASN A 308 7.92 -4.95 -25.03
N LEU A 309 9.05 -5.15 -25.71
CA LEU A 309 9.31 -6.33 -26.53
C LEU A 309 9.11 -7.64 -25.77
N PHE A 310 9.44 -7.68 -24.49
CA PHE A 310 9.35 -8.86 -23.64
C PHE A 310 8.07 -8.91 -22.77
N TYR A 311 7.17 -7.96 -22.94
CA TYR A 311 5.89 -7.98 -22.20
C TYR A 311 5.07 -9.19 -22.63
N PHE A 312 4.19 -9.62 -21.75
CA PHE A 312 3.29 -10.73 -22.05
C PHE A 312 2.41 -10.42 -23.26
N ARG A 313 2.33 -11.40 -24.19
CA ARG A 313 1.46 -11.41 -25.35
C ARG A 313 0.81 -12.79 -25.44
N GLY A 314 -0.53 -12.84 -25.41
CA GLY A 314 -1.25 -14.10 -25.44
C GLY A 314 -2.56 -14.09 -24.68
N SER A 315 -3.26 -15.22 -24.68
CA SER A 315 -4.54 -15.40 -23.98
C SER A 315 -4.37 -16.08 -22.62
N ASN A 316 -3.26 -16.77 -22.36
CA ASN A 316 -3.02 -17.49 -21.11
C ASN A 316 -1.54 -17.55 -20.74
N ASN A 317 -1.26 -17.62 -19.46
CA ASN A 317 0.09 -17.80 -18.93
C ASN A 317 0.03 -18.63 -17.64
N PHE A 318 1.19 -19.20 -17.25
CA PHE A 318 1.34 -19.79 -15.93
C PHE A 318 2.67 -19.38 -15.29
N ASN A 319 2.70 -19.40 -13.98
CA ASN A 319 3.88 -19.17 -13.17
C ASN A 319 3.97 -20.28 -12.12
N ILE A 320 5.18 -20.75 -11.87
CA ILE A 320 5.48 -21.68 -10.78
C ILE A 320 6.69 -21.15 -10.02
N GLY A 321 6.66 -21.25 -8.68
CA GLY A 321 7.74 -20.74 -7.84
C GLY A 321 7.94 -21.61 -6.61
N VAL A 322 9.18 -21.70 -6.17
CA VAL A 322 9.58 -22.35 -4.92
C VAL A 322 10.10 -21.28 -3.98
N ASP A 323 9.49 -21.15 -2.82
CA ASP A 323 9.95 -20.30 -1.74
C ASP A 323 10.50 -21.13 -0.58
N TYR A 324 11.46 -20.56 0.13
CA TYR A 324 12.14 -21.23 1.23
C TYR A 324 12.60 -20.25 2.29
N MET A 325 12.72 -20.74 3.52
CA MET A 325 13.33 -20.04 4.63
C MET A 325 14.01 -21.02 5.56
N LEU A 326 15.22 -20.66 5.97
CA LEU A 326 15.98 -21.32 7.04
C LEU A 326 16.21 -20.28 8.14
N LYS A 327 15.87 -20.61 9.37
CA LYS A 327 15.98 -19.71 10.51
C LYS A 327 16.70 -20.38 11.68
N SER A 328 17.72 -19.72 12.17
CA SER A 328 18.41 -20.02 13.41
C SER A 328 18.32 -18.81 14.34
N ASN A 329 18.90 -18.89 15.54
CA ASN A 329 18.85 -17.81 16.53
C ASN A 329 19.44 -16.48 16.03
N ARG A 330 20.46 -16.54 15.17
CA ARG A 330 21.21 -15.35 14.68
C ARG A 330 21.17 -15.17 13.16
N ILE A 331 20.73 -16.18 12.43
CA ILE A 331 20.81 -16.23 10.96
C ILE A 331 19.44 -16.58 10.44
N LYS A 332 18.99 -15.83 9.45
CA LYS A 332 17.80 -16.13 8.66
C LYS A 332 18.15 -16.00 7.18
N PHE A 333 17.98 -17.10 6.46
CA PHE A 333 18.11 -17.13 5.00
C PHE A 333 16.73 -17.39 4.40
N TYR A 334 16.31 -16.60 3.43
CA TYR A 334 15.03 -16.76 2.77
C TYR A 334 15.09 -16.34 1.31
N GLY A 335 14.19 -16.88 0.51
CA GLY A 335 14.13 -16.53 -0.89
C GLY A 335 12.94 -17.15 -1.61
N GLU A 336 12.85 -16.83 -2.88
CA GLU A 336 11.93 -17.42 -3.84
C GLU A 336 12.60 -17.45 -5.21
N THR A 337 12.40 -18.54 -5.96
CA THR A 337 12.78 -18.67 -7.36
C THR A 337 11.56 -19.10 -8.15
N ALA A 338 11.25 -18.40 -9.22
CA ALA A 338 10.05 -18.63 -10.00
C ALA A 338 10.32 -18.65 -11.51
N LEU A 339 9.49 -19.40 -12.22
CA LEU A 339 9.51 -19.62 -13.66
C LEU A 339 8.20 -19.18 -14.29
N SER A 340 8.24 -18.52 -15.42
CA SER A 340 7.08 -18.23 -16.27
C SER A 340 7.00 -19.18 -17.46
N LYS A 341 5.82 -19.27 -18.10
CA LYS A 341 5.50 -20.19 -19.20
C LYS A 341 6.56 -20.19 -20.33
N ASN A 342 7.17 -19.06 -20.59
CA ASN A 342 8.21 -18.90 -21.63
C ASN A 342 9.61 -19.36 -21.21
N GLY A 343 9.76 -20.01 -20.03
CA GLY A 343 11.03 -20.50 -19.50
C GLY A 343 11.91 -19.45 -18.83
N ALA A 344 11.45 -18.21 -18.69
CA ALA A 344 12.21 -17.15 -18.02
C ALA A 344 12.15 -17.30 -16.50
N ILE A 345 13.29 -17.06 -15.85
CA ILE A 345 13.49 -17.25 -14.39
C ILE A 345 13.59 -15.90 -13.70
N SER A 346 13.01 -15.81 -12.52
CA SER A 346 13.23 -14.72 -11.56
C SER A 346 13.58 -15.29 -10.20
N THR A 347 14.53 -14.67 -9.51
CA THR A 347 14.95 -15.12 -8.17
C THR A 347 15.23 -13.94 -7.25
N LEU A 348 14.86 -14.10 -5.98
CA LEU A 348 15.16 -13.20 -4.89
C LEU A 348 15.66 -14.02 -3.71
N ASN A 349 16.81 -13.64 -3.17
CA ASN A 349 17.45 -14.33 -2.04
C ASN A 349 17.95 -13.31 -1.03
N ALA A 350 17.76 -13.58 0.25
CA ALA A 350 18.15 -12.68 1.31
C ALA A 350 18.76 -13.43 2.50
N LEU A 351 19.80 -12.84 3.06
CA LEU A 351 20.46 -13.28 4.27
C LEU A 351 20.35 -12.18 5.33
N GLN A 352 19.72 -12.48 6.43
CA GLN A 352 19.65 -11.62 7.60
C GLN A 352 20.53 -12.20 8.72
N LEU A 353 21.42 -11.37 9.25
CA LEU A 353 22.31 -11.70 10.36
C LEU A 353 21.96 -10.81 11.56
N THR A 354 21.81 -11.40 12.72
CA THR A 354 21.56 -10.70 13.99
C THR A 354 22.58 -11.19 15.03
N PRO A 355 23.86 -10.78 14.89
CA PRO A 355 24.94 -11.29 15.76
C PRO A 355 24.70 -10.98 17.22
N ALA A 356 24.13 -9.81 17.50
CA ALA A 356 23.77 -9.35 18.84
C ALA A 356 22.37 -8.69 18.82
N SER A 357 21.82 -8.47 20.01
CA SER A 357 20.48 -7.90 20.16
C SER A 357 20.36 -6.47 19.61
N TYR A 358 21.44 -5.73 19.57
CA TYR A 358 21.50 -4.34 19.14
C TYR A 358 21.89 -4.15 17.66
N ILE A 359 22.19 -5.22 16.92
CA ILE A 359 22.60 -5.14 15.51
C ILE A 359 21.84 -6.14 14.65
N SER A 360 21.31 -5.69 13.53
CA SER A 360 20.73 -6.52 12.48
C SER A 360 21.22 -6.07 11.12
N PHE A 361 21.70 -7.00 10.33
CA PHE A 361 22.21 -6.78 8.99
C PHE A 361 21.43 -7.63 7.99
N LEU A 362 21.09 -7.07 6.84
CA LEU A 362 20.35 -7.73 5.76
C LEU A 362 21.08 -7.52 4.44
N VAL A 363 21.29 -8.58 3.70
CA VAL A 363 21.68 -8.53 2.29
C VAL A 363 20.63 -9.25 1.48
N LEU A 364 20.12 -8.61 0.43
CA LEU A 364 19.12 -9.16 -0.47
C LEU A 364 19.62 -9.00 -1.91
N TYR A 365 19.71 -10.10 -2.62
CA TYR A 365 20.01 -10.16 -4.04
C TYR A 365 18.74 -10.45 -4.82
N ARG A 366 18.53 -9.76 -5.96
CA ARG A 366 17.42 -10.00 -6.86
C ARG A 366 17.88 -10.02 -8.32
N TYR A 367 17.32 -10.97 -9.04
CA TYR A 367 17.48 -11.12 -10.47
C TYR A 367 16.14 -11.42 -11.10
N TYR A 368 15.61 -10.53 -11.93
CA TYR A 368 14.35 -10.69 -12.67
C TYR A 368 14.68 -10.62 -14.16
N ASP A 369 14.58 -11.76 -14.85
CA ASP A 369 14.84 -11.83 -16.29
C ASP A 369 13.92 -10.83 -17.02
N ARG A 370 14.44 -10.19 -18.07
CA ARG A 370 13.67 -9.28 -18.92
C ARG A 370 12.48 -9.94 -19.62
N ARG A 371 12.48 -11.27 -19.76
CA ARG A 371 11.41 -12.08 -20.35
C ARG A 371 10.46 -12.67 -19.32
N TYR A 372 10.74 -12.53 -18.01
CA TYR A 372 9.87 -13.06 -16.96
C TYR A 372 8.52 -12.34 -16.97
N GLN A 373 7.42 -13.10 -16.93
CA GLN A 373 6.07 -12.62 -17.10
C GLN A 373 5.19 -13.10 -15.94
N ALA A 374 4.99 -12.26 -14.92
CA ALA A 374 4.12 -12.52 -13.78
C ALA A 374 3.17 -11.33 -13.57
N LEU A 375 1.92 -11.49 -14.00
CA LEU A 375 0.90 -10.44 -13.92
C LEU A 375 0.58 -10.05 -12.45
N PHE A 376 0.68 -11.00 -11.53
CA PHE A 376 0.34 -10.82 -10.12
C PHE A 376 1.57 -10.75 -9.21
N GLY A 377 2.76 -10.71 -9.79
CA GLY A 377 4.01 -10.60 -9.04
C GLY A 377 4.18 -9.20 -8.44
N ASN A 378 4.51 -9.15 -7.13
CA ASN A 378 4.82 -7.93 -6.39
C ASN A 378 5.91 -8.20 -5.35
N ALA A 379 7.10 -8.53 -5.83
CA ALA A 379 8.28 -8.74 -5.00
C ALA A 379 9.03 -7.43 -4.70
N PHE A 380 10.09 -7.51 -3.91
CA PHE A 380 10.96 -6.37 -3.64
C PHE A 380 11.65 -5.90 -4.93
N SER A 381 11.32 -4.70 -5.43
CA SER A 381 11.83 -4.17 -6.69
C SER A 381 11.94 -2.63 -6.68
N GLN A 382 12.71 -2.09 -7.62
CA GLN A 382 12.73 -0.66 -7.97
C GLN A 382 11.71 -0.33 -9.06
N GLY A 383 11.36 -1.32 -9.89
CA GLY A 383 10.32 -1.24 -10.89
C GLY A 383 8.91 -1.43 -10.31
N SER A 384 7.89 -1.24 -11.15
CA SER A 384 6.48 -1.54 -10.83
C SER A 384 6.11 -3.00 -11.09
N THR A 385 6.96 -3.74 -11.80
CA THR A 385 6.76 -5.14 -12.18
C THR A 385 7.96 -5.98 -11.78
N VAL A 386 7.76 -7.27 -11.58
CA VAL A 386 8.82 -8.24 -11.32
C VAL A 386 9.42 -8.70 -12.65
N GLN A 387 10.08 -7.79 -13.34
CA GLN A 387 10.65 -8.02 -14.68
C GLN A 387 11.79 -7.05 -14.94
N ASN A 388 12.82 -7.49 -15.70
CA ASN A 388 13.90 -6.65 -16.21
C ASN A 388 14.63 -5.86 -15.11
N GLU A 389 14.98 -6.52 -13.99
CA GLU A 389 15.68 -5.86 -12.89
C GLU A 389 16.68 -6.78 -12.23
N GLN A 390 17.88 -6.26 -11.95
CA GLN A 390 18.90 -6.90 -11.13
C GLN A 390 19.36 -5.93 -10.06
N GLY A 391 19.62 -6.41 -8.85
CA GLY A 391 20.10 -5.52 -7.81
C GLY A 391 20.48 -6.20 -6.52
N VAL A 392 21.22 -5.46 -5.72
CA VAL A 392 21.62 -5.83 -4.35
C VAL A 392 21.15 -4.76 -3.40
N TYR A 393 20.39 -5.16 -2.40
CA TYR A 393 20.00 -4.32 -1.28
C TYR A 393 20.75 -4.76 -0.04
N MET A 394 21.36 -3.82 0.65
CA MET A 394 22.04 -4.02 1.93
C MET A 394 21.44 -3.09 2.96
N GLY A 395 21.08 -3.62 4.11
CA GLY A 395 20.49 -2.84 5.18
C GLY A 395 21.13 -3.16 6.53
N LEU A 396 21.31 -2.14 7.34
CA LEU A 396 21.87 -2.21 8.68
C LEU A 396 20.94 -1.49 9.65
N GLN A 397 20.64 -2.12 10.76
CA GLN A 397 19.92 -1.51 11.88
C GLN A 397 20.73 -1.70 13.15
N LEU A 398 21.02 -0.59 13.83
CA LEU A 398 21.81 -0.54 15.06
C LEU A 398 21.01 0.16 16.16
N THR A 399 21.09 -0.38 17.38
CA THR A 399 20.63 0.28 18.61
C THR A 399 21.79 0.30 19.62
N PRO A 400 22.89 1.06 19.32
CA PRO A 400 24.13 0.95 20.07
C PRO A 400 24.02 1.47 21.50
N ILE A 401 23.16 2.45 21.70
CA ILE A 401 22.92 3.11 22.99
C ILE A 401 21.40 3.15 23.19
N ALA A 402 20.97 3.01 24.45
CA ALA A 402 19.56 3.16 24.81
C ALA A 402 19.00 4.49 24.25
N ARG A 403 17.78 4.46 23.71
CA ARG A 403 17.07 5.61 23.13
C ARG A 403 17.52 6.04 21.72
N TRP A 404 18.60 5.48 21.17
CA TRP A 404 19.08 5.77 19.83
C TRP A 404 18.98 4.56 18.92
N LYS A 405 18.40 4.75 17.73
CA LYS A 405 18.34 3.73 16.69
C LYS A 405 18.87 4.32 15.40
N LEU A 406 19.80 3.64 14.77
CA LEU A 406 20.33 3.98 13.46
C LEU A 406 19.88 2.95 12.44
N SER A 407 19.31 3.40 11.33
CA SER A 407 18.91 2.56 10.20
C SER A 407 19.56 3.08 8.93
N ILE A 408 20.30 2.23 8.23
CA ILE A 408 20.98 2.57 6.98
C ILE A 408 20.63 1.52 5.95
N TYR A 409 20.41 1.93 4.70
CA TYR A 409 20.40 0.99 3.59
C TYR A 409 21.04 1.57 2.32
N ALA A 410 21.53 0.65 1.48
CA ALA A 410 21.97 0.87 0.12
C ALA A 410 21.24 -0.08 -0.81
N ASP A 411 20.71 0.41 -1.91
CA ASP A 411 20.07 -0.37 -2.98
C ASP A 411 20.72 -0.02 -4.31
N LEU A 412 21.50 -0.95 -4.88
CA LEU A 412 22.17 -0.83 -6.16
C LEU A 412 21.43 -1.69 -7.16
N PHE A 413 21.04 -1.13 -8.30
CA PHE A 413 20.20 -1.83 -9.27
C PHE A 413 20.49 -1.41 -10.71
N ARG A 414 20.17 -2.33 -11.62
CA ARG A 414 20.21 -2.08 -13.07
C ARG A 414 19.01 -2.72 -13.76
N PHE A 415 18.65 -2.15 -14.89
CA PHE A 415 17.64 -2.64 -15.82
C PHE A 415 18.36 -3.05 -17.13
N PRO A 416 18.54 -4.34 -17.36
CA PRO A 416 19.30 -4.83 -18.53
C PRO A 416 18.65 -4.53 -19.88
N TRP A 417 17.37 -4.19 -19.91
CA TRP A 417 16.60 -3.82 -21.10
C TRP A 417 15.94 -2.44 -20.91
N LEU A 418 15.46 -1.88 -22.02
CA LEU A 418 14.76 -0.61 -22.07
C LEU A 418 13.53 -0.59 -21.15
N LYS A 419 13.12 0.61 -20.78
CA LYS A 419 11.89 0.87 -20.01
C LYS A 419 11.11 2.02 -20.64
N TYR A 420 9.86 2.17 -20.27
CA TYR A 420 9.10 3.34 -20.67
C TYR A 420 9.84 4.63 -20.29
N GLY A 421 10.12 5.49 -21.30
CA GLY A 421 10.88 6.73 -21.15
C GLY A 421 12.39 6.56 -20.93
N ILE A 422 12.95 5.35 -21.22
CA ILE A 422 14.39 5.07 -21.12
C ILE A 422 14.77 4.11 -22.25
N ASP A 423 15.43 4.61 -23.29
CA ASP A 423 15.68 3.90 -24.55
C ASP A 423 17.02 3.17 -24.63
N ALA A 424 17.64 2.90 -23.48
CA ALA A 424 18.79 1.99 -23.36
C ALA A 424 18.78 1.27 -22.00
N PRO A 425 19.61 0.24 -21.80
CA PRO A 425 19.89 -0.33 -20.49
C PRO A 425 20.28 0.76 -19.50
N SER A 426 19.73 0.73 -18.30
CA SER A 426 19.89 1.79 -17.32
C SER A 426 20.19 1.26 -15.94
N GLY A 427 20.68 2.10 -15.04
CA GLY A 427 20.98 1.76 -13.67
C GLY A 427 20.60 2.85 -12.69
N GLY A 428 20.84 2.57 -11.43
CA GLY A 428 20.66 3.53 -10.37
C GLY A 428 21.09 3.03 -9.01
N GLN A 429 21.08 3.95 -8.07
CA GLN A 429 21.44 3.69 -6.68
C GLN A 429 20.55 4.52 -5.75
N GLU A 430 20.27 3.95 -4.61
CA GLU A 430 19.50 4.60 -3.56
C GLU A 430 20.14 4.32 -2.21
N TYR A 431 20.41 5.38 -1.44
CA TYR A 431 20.95 5.29 -0.09
C TYR A 431 19.99 5.98 0.88
N MET A 432 19.89 5.46 2.08
CA MET A 432 19.13 6.09 3.16
C MET A 432 19.86 5.88 4.48
N ALA A 433 19.92 6.96 5.27
CA ALA A 433 20.30 6.93 6.67
C ALA A 433 19.22 7.60 7.50
N GLN A 434 18.82 6.96 8.60
CA GLN A 434 17.88 7.51 9.57
C GLN A 434 18.41 7.30 10.98
N ILE A 435 18.37 8.35 11.77
CA ILE A 435 18.67 8.33 13.20
C ILE A 435 17.38 8.65 13.94
N ASP A 436 16.91 7.72 14.75
CA ASP A 436 15.76 7.89 15.64
C ASP A 436 16.26 8.14 17.06
N TYR A 437 15.67 9.11 17.74
CA TYR A 437 15.94 9.45 19.14
C TYR A 437 14.65 9.46 19.94
N THR A 438 14.55 8.59 20.93
CA THR A 438 13.37 8.42 21.79
C THR A 438 13.78 8.45 23.27
N PRO A 439 14.06 9.64 23.83
CA PRO A 439 14.55 9.78 25.21
C PRO A 439 13.50 9.42 26.26
N SER A 440 12.21 9.59 25.93
CA SER A 440 11.09 9.35 26.84
C SER A 440 9.87 8.86 26.06
N ARG A 441 8.82 8.42 26.77
CA ARG A 441 7.51 8.07 26.17
C ARG A 441 6.83 9.27 25.52
N ASN A 442 7.16 10.46 25.99
CA ASN A 442 6.51 11.69 25.59
C ASN A 442 7.20 12.39 24.42
N TYR A 443 8.41 11.97 24.06
CA TYR A 443 9.17 12.61 22.98
C TYR A 443 9.83 11.58 22.07
N SER A 444 9.69 11.77 20.78
CA SER A 444 10.44 11.07 19.76
C SER A 444 10.81 12.01 18.61
N ALA A 445 12.00 11.86 18.10
CA ALA A 445 12.45 12.61 16.92
C ALA A 445 13.24 11.69 15.99
N TYR A 446 13.23 12.00 14.71
CA TYR A 446 14.14 11.38 13.76
C TYR A 446 14.64 12.37 12.71
N LEU A 447 15.85 12.11 12.25
CA LEU A 447 16.44 12.75 11.08
C LEU A 447 16.68 11.67 10.02
N ARG A 448 16.15 11.87 8.81
CA ARG A 448 16.32 10.97 7.67
C ARG A 448 16.95 11.72 6.51
N TYR A 449 17.99 11.14 5.96
CA TYR A 449 18.56 11.54 4.68
C TYR A 449 18.38 10.41 3.67
N LYS A 450 17.95 10.74 2.46
CA LYS A 450 17.79 9.80 1.37
C LYS A 450 18.38 10.38 0.08
N TYR A 451 19.28 9.64 -0.52
CA TYR A 451 19.85 9.92 -1.83
C TYR A 451 19.33 8.92 -2.84
N ARG A 452 18.99 9.40 -4.02
CA ARG A 452 18.59 8.55 -5.15
C ARG A 452 19.19 9.11 -6.43
N GLN A 453 19.82 8.21 -7.20
CA GLN A 453 20.25 8.48 -8.56
C GLN A 453 19.58 7.48 -9.49
N LYS A 454 19.00 7.96 -10.58
CA LYS A 454 18.39 7.16 -11.65
C LYS A 454 18.66 7.81 -13.00
N GLU A 455 18.53 7.03 -14.03
CA GLU A 455 18.71 7.47 -15.40
C GLU A 455 17.36 7.67 -16.10
N LYS A 456 17.29 8.61 -17.04
CA LYS A 456 16.16 8.86 -17.93
C LYS A 456 16.62 9.46 -19.25
N ASN A 457 15.77 9.38 -20.27
CA ASN A 457 16.00 10.06 -21.55
C ASN A 457 16.09 11.56 -21.37
N ARG A 458 17.01 12.20 -22.11
CA ARG A 458 17.22 13.64 -22.17
C ARG A 458 17.50 14.09 -23.59
N THR A 459 16.94 15.22 -23.98
CA THR A 459 17.29 15.95 -25.19
C THR A 459 18.13 17.14 -24.78
N PHE A 460 19.31 17.30 -25.35
CA PHE A 460 20.18 18.46 -25.13
C PHE A 460 19.86 19.54 -26.16
N GLU A 461 19.94 20.80 -25.78
CA GLU A 461 19.52 21.95 -26.61
C GLU A 461 20.20 22.01 -28.00
N ASN A 462 21.43 21.50 -28.10
CA ASN A 462 22.21 21.46 -29.33
C ASN A 462 22.25 20.10 -30.03
N ASP A 463 21.46 19.14 -29.59
CA ASP A 463 21.51 17.75 -30.08
C ASP A 463 20.09 17.17 -30.09
N ASN A 464 19.54 16.95 -31.27
CA ASN A 464 18.22 16.32 -31.42
C ASN A 464 18.19 14.82 -31.03
N LEU A 465 19.32 14.27 -30.56
CA LEU A 465 19.41 12.90 -30.15
C LEU A 465 19.01 12.72 -28.69
N LEU A 466 18.16 11.76 -28.43
CA LEU A 466 17.85 11.30 -27.08
C LEU A 466 19.06 10.58 -26.49
N ARG A 467 19.61 11.11 -25.42
CA ARG A 467 20.68 10.47 -24.64
C ARG A 467 20.18 10.12 -23.25
N ILE A 468 20.69 9.03 -22.71
CA ILE A 468 20.44 8.67 -21.33
C ILE A 468 21.38 9.47 -20.43
N ASN A 469 20.79 10.12 -19.42
CA ASN A 469 21.56 10.84 -18.42
C ASN A 469 20.96 10.62 -17.02
N SER A 470 21.82 10.66 -16.01
CA SER A 470 21.43 10.48 -14.62
C SER A 470 20.92 11.77 -14.01
N TYR A 471 19.85 11.67 -13.21
CA TYR A 471 19.43 12.71 -12.29
C TYR A 471 19.67 12.25 -10.84
N LYS A 472 19.91 13.20 -9.96
CA LYS A 472 20.13 12.98 -8.54
C LYS A 472 19.03 13.64 -7.73
N GLN A 473 18.62 12.99 -6.68
CA GLN A 473 17.63 13.52 -5.75
C GLN A 473 18.11 13.30 -4.32
N HIS A 474 18.21 14.38 -3.57
CA HIS A 474 18.50 14.38 -2.15
C HIS A 474 17.23 14.75 -1.41
N ARG A 475 16.86 13.98 -0.40
CA ARG A 475 15.74 14.26 0.50
C ARG A 475 16.22 14.26 1.92
N ILE A 476 15.90 15.31 2.65
CA ILE A 476 16.11 15.42 4.10
C ILE A 476 14.75 15.54 4.76
N ARG A 477 14.53 14.80 5.84
CA ARG A 477 13.34 14.96 6.69
C ARG A 477 13.76 14.91 8.14
N PHE A 478 13.39 15.96 8.86
CA PHE A 478 13.39 15.96 10.31
C PHE A 478 11.95 15.91 10.80
N GLN A 479 11.65 15.05 11.76
CA GLN A 479 10.34 15.00 12.39
C GLN A 479 10.50 14.80 13.88
N GLN A 480 9.71 15.54 14.64
CA GLN A 480 9.58 15.34 16.08
C GLN A 480 8.11 15.19 16.48
N VAL A 481 7.88 14.38 17.49
CA VAL A 481 6.57 14.19 18.12
C VAL A 481 6.73 14.41 19.60
N TYR A 482 5.92 15.27 20.15
CA TYR A 482 5.87 15.56 21.57
C TYR A 482 4.45 15.32 22.11
N ASN A 483 4.32 14.38 23.03
CA ASN A 483 3.09 14.08 23.74
C ASN A 483 3.17 14.77 25.10
N PHE A 484 2.49 15.90 25.24
CA PHE A 484 2.27 16.46 26.57
C PHE A 484 1.44 15.47 27.40
N SER A 485 1.64 15.47 28.72
CA SER A 485 0.85 14.62 29.63
C SER A 485 -0.63 14.92 29.41
N SER A 486 -1.25 14.28 28.41
CA SER A 486 -2.67 14.43 28.00
C SER A 486 -3.24 15.88 28.14
N PRO A 487 -4.00 16.44 27.20
CA PRO A 487 -4.59 15.80 26.03
C PRO A 487 -3.91 16.13 24.68
N PHE A 488 -2.76 16.83 24.66
CA PHE A 488 -2.17 17.39 23.45
C PHE A 488 -1.01 16.56 22.90
N ILE A 489 -0.98 16.42 21.56
CA ILE A 489 0.11 15.80 20.80
C ILE A 489 0.56 16.82 19.75
N PHE A 490 1.85 17.16 19.76
CA PHE A 490 2.45 18.05 18.77
C PHE A 490 3.35 17.23 17.84
N LYS A 491 3.22 17.44 16.54
CA LYS A 491 4.10 16.83 15.54
C LYS A 491 4.58 17.91 14.59
N THR A 492 5.88 18.14 14.57
CA THR A 492 6.54 19.06 13.64
C THR A 492 7.33 18.25 12.61
N SER A 493 7.26 18.62 11.33
CA SER A 493 8.08 18.02 10.27
C SER A 493 8.69 19.11 9.39
N LEU A 494 9.96 18.95 9.07
CA LEU A 494 10.71 19.74 8.12
C LEU A 494 11.18 18.83 6.99
N ASP A 495 10.78 19.12 5.77
CA ASP A 495 11.08 18.34 4.57
C ASP A 495 11.85 19.20 3.57
N GLY A 496 13.00 18.74 3.12
CA GLY A 496 13.81 19.36 2.08
C GLY A 496 14.09 18.39 0.94
N ILE A 497 14.01 18.89 -0.29
CA ILE A 497 14.33 18.15 -1.51
C ILE A 497 15.26 19.00 -2.38
N LEU A 498 16.32 18.37 -2.87
CA LEU A 498 17.16 18.90 -3.94
C LEU A 498 17.08 17.93 -5.11
N PHE A 499 16.71 18.43 -6.27
CA PHE A 499 16.64 17.66 -7.50
C PHE A 499 17.64 18.23 -8.50
N ASP A 500 18.71 17.48 -8.73
CA ASP A 500 19.80 17.82 -9.64
C ASP A 500 19.61 17.08 -10.98
N ASP A 501 19.35 17.85 -12.01
CA ASP A 501 19.18 17.38 -13.37
C ASP A 501 20.27 18.04 -14.24
N PRO A 502 21.11 17.28 -14.92
CA PRO A 502 22.27 17.83 -15.65
C PRO A 502 21.92 18.85 -16.75
N ILE A 503 20.65 18.90 -17.19
CA ILE A 503 20.20 19.83 -18.23
C ILE A 503 19.48 21.05 -17.62
N LYS A 504 18.87 20.86 -16.44
CA LYS A 504 18.09 21.90 -15.77
C LYS A 504 18.85 22.45 -14.58
N LYS A 505 18.56 23.72 -14.22
CA LYS A 505 19.02 24.27 -12.95
C LYS A 505 18.63 23.38 -11.78
N LEU A 506 19.46 23.35 -10.74
CA LEU A 506 19.17 22.66 -9.48
C LEU A 506 17.82 23.13 -8.91
N ASN A 507 16.86 22.22 -8.81
CA ASN A 507 15.52 22.49 -8.29
C ASN A 507 15.45 22.15 -6.81
N LYS A 508 14.87 23.02 -6.04
CA LYS A 508 14.74 22.90 -4.58
C LYS A 508 13.26 22.81 -4.20
N GLY A 509 13.00 22.13 -3.12
CA GLY A 509 11.69 22.11 -2.47
C GLY A 509 11.85 22.05 -0.97
N ILE A 510 11.04 22.80 -0.27
CA ILE A 510 10.98 22.82 1.19
C ILE A 510 9.53 22.77 1.66
N MET A 511 9.28 22.10 2.76
CA MET A 511 7.99 22.13 3.46
C MET A 511 8.20 22.10 4.95
N ILE A 512 7.46 22.95 5.64
CA ILE A 512 7.37 22.99 7.09
C ILE A 512 5.94 22.64 7.45
N SER A 513 5.74 21.66 8.29
CA SER A 513 4.40 21.27 8.72
C SER A 513 4.31 21.05 10.22
N GLN A 514 3.17 21.46 10.79
CA GLN A 514 2.83 21.33 12.19
C GLN A 514 1.47 20.64 12.31
N SER A 515 1.40 19.57 13.11
CA SER A 515 0.12 18.97 13.52
C SER A 515 -0.05 19.15 15.02
N ILE A 516 -1.28 19.42 15.42
CA ILE A 516 -1.71 19.51 16.81
C ILE A 516 -2.89 18.59 17.01
N GLY A 517 -2.67 17.49 17.70
CA GLY A 517 -3.73 16.56 18.11
C GLY A 517 -4.24 16.92 19.50
N TRP A 518 -5.56 16.93 19.67
CA TRP A 518 -6.23 17.11 20.95
C TRP A 518 -7.16 15.92 21.21
N LYS A 519 -6.86 15.17 22.27
CA LYS A 519 -7.58 13.96 22.64
C LYS A 519 -7.87 13.96 24.14
N PRO A 520 -8.89 14.70 24.59
CA PRO A 520 -9.27 14.72 26.00
C PRO A 520 -9.82 13.36 26.45
N THR A 521 -9.62 13.03 27.71
CA THR A 521 -10.13 11.78 28.31
C THR A 521 -11.61 11.90 28.73
N THR A 522 -12.06 13.12 28.97
CA THR A 522 -13.41 13.42 29.52
C THR A 522 -14.46 13.70 28.45
N LEU A 523 -14.04 14.12 27.25
CA LEU A 523 -14.95 14.48 26.16
C LEU A 523 -14.93 13.43 25.06
N PRO A 524 -16.07 13.11 24.44
CA PRO A 524 -16.16 12.17 23.33
C PRO A 524 -15.68 12.76 21.98
N LEU A 525 -14.86 13.81 22.03
CA LEU A 525 -14.36 14.57 20.87
C LEU A 525 -12.84 14.45 20.77
N GLN A 526 -12.36 14.14 19.58
CA GLN A 526 -10.93 14.20 19.22
C GLN A 526 -10.78 15.13 18.03
N MET A 527 -9.75 15.99 18.06
CA MET A 527 -9.45 16.93 16.97
C MET A 527 -7.99 16.85 16.61
N ASP A 528 -7.69 17.03 15.33
CA ASP A 528 -6.34 17.13 14.79
C ASP A 528 -6.28 18.28 13.78
N GLY A 529 -5.58 19.34 14.13
CA GLY A 529 -5.23 20.44 13.25
C GLY A 529 -3.91 20.16 12.55
N TYR A 530 -3.81 20.50 11.27
CA TYR A 530 -2.62 20.40 10.45
C TYR A 530 -2.43 21.68 9.67
N LEU A 531 -1.23 22.23 9.70
CA LEU A 531 -0.82 23.39 8.92
C LEU A 531 0.51 23.06 8.23
N ALA A 532 0.62 23.36 6.96
CA ALA A 532 1.87 23.25 6.21
C ALA A 532 2.06 24.44 5.29
N TRP A 533 3.28 24.92 5.24
CA TRP A 533 3.77 25.84 4.22
C TRP A 533 4.76 25.09 3.32
N PHE A 534 4.69 25.31 2.01
CA PHE A 534 5.56 24.68 1.04
C PHE A 534 5.98 25.65 -0.06
N HIS A 535 7.21 25.48 -0.52
CA HIS A 535 7.81 26.14 -1.66
C HIS A 535 8.60 25.14 -2.49
N THR A 536 8.40 25.08 -3.80
CA THR A 536 9.16 24.22 -4.70
C THR A 536 9.34 24.86 -6.06
N ASP A 537 10.55 24.76 -6.63
CA ASP A 537 10.88 25.37 -7.91
C ASP A 537 10.13 24.73 -9.09
N ASP A 538 9.89 23.40 -9.04
CA ASP A 538 9.11 22.67 -10.06
C ASP A 538 8.47 21.39 -9.52
N TYR A 539 7.77 20.66 -10.40
CA TYR A 539 7.13 19.38 -10.08
C TYR A 539 8.11 18.27 -9.66
N ASN A 540 9.41 18.31 -10.09
CA ASN A 540 10.39 17.28 -9.72
C ASN A 540 10.87 17.45 -8.28
N SER A 541 10.82 18.67 -7.75
CA SER A 541 11.13 19.01 -6.36
C SER A 541 9.92 18.98 -5.42
N ARG A 542 8.76 18.42 -5.88
CA ARG A 542 7.54 18.34 -5.06
C ARG A 542 7.77 17.64 -3.72
N VAL A 543 7.13 18.18 -2.71
CA VAL A 543 7.16 17.67 -1.33
C VAL A 543 5.87 16.92 -1.00
N SER A 544 5.95 15.97 -0.08
CA SER A 544 4.77 15.18 0.34
C SER A 544 4.79 15.00 1.85
N SER A 545 3.66 15.17 2.50
CA SER A 545 3.51 14.92 3.92
C SER A 545 2.32 14.02 4.20
N TYR A 546 2.43 13.27 5.29
CA TYR A 546 1.29 12.54 5.83
C TYR A 546 0.48 13.48 6.71
N GLU A 547 -0.78 13.65 6.39
CA GLU A 547 -1.79 14.30 7.22
C GLU A 547 -2.80 13.26 7.72
N LYS A 548 -3.27 13.40 8.96
CA LYS A 548 -4.29 12.52 9.52
C LYS A 548 -5.57 12.60 8.68
N ASN A 549 -6.22 11.46 8.49
CA ASN A 549 -7.45 11.38 7.72
C ASN A 549 -8.51 10.53 8.45
N ILE A 550 -9.74 10.53 7.94
CA ILE A 550 -10.79 9.65 8.41
C ILE A 550 -10.42 8.18 8.12
N LEU A 551 -11.05 7.24 8.80
CA LEU A 551 -10.80 5.81 8.62
C LEU A 551 -11.06 5.38 7.16
N TYR A 552 -10.18 4.55 6.61
CA TYR A 552 -10.18 4.07 5.22
C TYR A 552 -9.98 5.15 4.14
N ALA A 553 -9.60 6.36 4.52
CA ALA A 553 -9.16 7.40 3.61
C ALA A 553 -7.65 7.60 3.78
N PHE A 554 -6.84 6.84 3.05
CA PHE A 554 -5.40 7.06 3.02
C PHE A 554 -5.05 8.06 1.93
N ASN A 555 -4.43 9.17 2.30
CA ASN A 555 -3.93 10.15 1.35
C ASN A 555 -2.58 10.70 1.83
N MET A 556 -1.63 10.79 0.91
CA MET A 556 -0.38 11.51 1.08
C MET A 556 -0.32 12.60 0.01
N PRO A 557 -0.89 13.78 0.27
CA PRO A 557 -0.89 14.85 -0.70
C PRO A 557 0.54 15.24 -1.06
N SER A 558 0.74 15.53 -2.34
CA SER A 558 1.98 16.05 -2.88
C SER A 558 1.76 17.49 -3.33
N PHE A 559 2.65 18.38 -2.95
CA PHE A 559 2.57 19.79 -3.23
C PHE A 559 3.76 20.24 -4.10
N TYR A 560 3.51 21.14 -5.03
CA TYR A 560 4.51 21.78 -5.86
C TYR A 560 4.11 23.23 -6.13
N GLY A 561 5.08 24.13 -6.35
CA GLY A 561 4.90 25.57 -6.39
C GLY A 561 4.92 26.19 -4.99
N ASP A 562 4.26 27.31 -4.82
CA ASP A 562 4.19 28.07 -3.58
C ASP A 562 2.79 28.01 -2.98
N GLY A 563 2.69 27.70 -1.69
CA GLY A 563 1.38 27.68 -1.07
C GLY A 563 1.36 27.21 0.38
N MET A 564 0.14 27.13 0.87
CA MET A 564 -0.17 26.63 2.21
C MET A 564 -1.28 25.59 2.20
N ARG A 565 -1.22 24.69 3.15
CA ARG A 565 -2.23 23.66 3.40
C ARG A 565 -2.68 23.73 4.84
N PHE A 566 -3.99 23.82 5.03
CA PHE A 566 -4.65 23.65 6.33
C PHE A 566 -5.55 22.43 6.29
N ALA A 567 -5.57 21.64 7.36
CA ALA A 567 -6.56 20.56 7.50
C ALA A 567 -7.00 20.43 8.96
N LEU A 568 -8.28 20.25 9.16
CA LEU A 568 -8.89 19.98 10.45
C LEU A 568 -9.64 18.66 10.37
N THR A 569 -9.23 17.70 11.18
CA THR A 569 -9.90 16.40 11.31
C THR A 569 -10.49 16.31 12.68
N PHE A 570 -11.76 15.93 12.79
CA PHE A 570 -12.40 15.66 14.07
C PHE A 570 -13.11 14.30 14.06
N ARG A 571 -13.23 13.75 15.25
CA ARG A 571 -14.01 12.54 15.51
C ARG A 571 -14.85 12.80 16.75
N LEU A 572 -16.16 12.65 16.61
CA LEU A 572 -17.14 12.74 17.67
C LEU A 572 -17.77 11.36 17.91
N ASP A 573 -17.60 10.81 19.09
CA ASP A 573 -18.30 9.59 19.51
C ASP A 573 -19.66 10.00 20.11
N ILE A 574 -20.71 10.08 19.24
CA ILE A 574 -22.07 10.55 19.59
C ILE A 574 -22.68 9.66 20.67
N TRP A 575 -22.52 8.34 20.50
CA TRP A 575 -22.88 7.32 21.48
C TRP A 575 -21.75 6.29 21.53
N LYS A 576 -21.80 5.38 22.52
CA LYS A 576 -20.84 4.25 22.63
C LYS A 576 -20.70 3.43 21.35
N ARG A 577 -21.68 3.48 20.46
CA ARG A 577 -21.77 2.68 19.24
C ARG A 577 -21.80 3.51 17.95
N LEU A 578 -22.01 4.81 18.02
CA LEU A 578 -22.10 5.70 16.85
C LEU A 578 -21.03 6.77 16.91
N SER A 579 -20.22 6.87 15.88
CA SER A 579 -19.20 7.91 15.75
C SER A 579 -19.27 8.60 14.39
N LEU A 580 -19.10 9.91 14.39
CA LEU A 580 -18.93 10.75 13.22
C LEU A 580 -17.48 11.20 13.17
N SER A 581 -16.83 11.02 12.03
CA SER A 581 -15.52 11.60 11.75
C SER A 581 -15.62 12.47 10.51
N ALA A 582 -15.02 13.66 10.54
CA ALA A 582 -14.92 14.48 9.35
C ALA A 582 -13.57 15.17 9.27
N LYS A 583 -13.18 15.53 8.06
CA LYS A 583 -11.99 16.29 7.75
C LYS A 583 -12.33 17.37 6.73
N LEU A 584 -11.97 18.59 7.05
CA LEU A 584 -11.95 19.71 6.11
C LEU A 584 -10.50 20.02 5.79
N ALA A 585 -10.17 20.14 4.52
CA ALA A 585 -8.80 20.35 4.08
C ALA A 585 -8.76 21.43 2.99
N TYR A 586 -8.05 22.50 3.24
CA TYR A 586 -7.93 23.68 2.39
C TYR A 586 -6.49 23.86 1.91
N THR A 587 -6.29 24.06 0.62
CA THR A 587 -4.99 24.37 0.01
C THR A 587 -5.12 25.68 -0.76
N HIS A 588 -4.19 26.59 -0.54
CA HIS A 588 -4.05 27.84 -1.29
C HIS A 588 -2.68 27.88 -1.96
N TYR A 589 -2.66 28.25 -3.25
CA TYR A 589 -1.45 28.46 -4.04
C TYR A 589 -1.28 29.96 -4.32
N TRP A 590 -0.06 30.47 -4.16
CA TRP A 590 0.27 31.87 -4.44
C TRP A 590 0.82 32.08 -5.85
N ASP A 591 1.21 31.01 -6.53
CA ASP A 591 1.94 31.02 -7.79
C ASP A 591 1.10 30.63 -9.02
N ARG A 592 -0.21 30.40 -8.83
CA ARG A 592 -1.07 29.92 -9.93
C ARG A 592 -2.54 30.22 -9.72
N ASP A 593 -3.26 30.36 -10.84
CA ASP A 593 -4.71 30.52 -10.91
C ASP A 593 -5.43 29.29 -11.49
N LEU A 594 -4.69 28.20 -11.73
CA LEU A 594 -5.22 26.92 -12.22
C LEU A 594 -4.61 25.77 -11.44
N ILE A 595 -5.44 24.87 -10.89
CA ILE A 595 -5.03 23.70 -10.15
C ILE A 595 -5.48 22.44 -10.91
N GLY A 596 -4.55 21.52 -11.19
CA GLY A 596 -4.83 20.32 -11.96
C GLY A 596 -4.72 20.50 -13.47
N THR A 597 -5.18 19.50 -14.22
CA THR A 597 -5.11 19.47 -15.70
C THR A 597 -6.35 18.79 -16.28
N ASP A 598 -6.66 19.07 -17.54
CA ASP A 598 -7.80 18.48 -18.27
C ASP A 598 -9.14 18.63 -17.52
N THR A 599 -9.88 17.54 -17.38
CA THR A 599 -11.18 17.51 -16.69
C THR A 599 -11.08 17.71 -15.18
N GLU A 600 -9.88 17.53 -14.58
CA GLU A 600 -9.60 17.75 -13.15
C GLU A 600 -9.22 19.20 -12.83
N GLU A 601 -9.11 20.08 -13.84
CA GLU A 601 -8.71 21.47 -13.71
C GLU A 601 -9.74 22.26 -12.89
N ILE A 602 -9.26 23.02 -11.92
CA ILE A 602 -10.01 23.95 -11.08
C ILE A 602 -9.52 25.35 -11.41
N SER A 603 -10.45 26.25 -11.73
CA SER A 603 -10.14 27.68 -11.90
C SER A 603 -10.01 28.33 -10.53
N GLY A 604 -8.91 29.06 -10.32
CA GLY A 604 -8.55 29.70 -9.06
C GLY A 604 -7.38 29.03 -8.37
N SER A 605 -6.91 29.68 -7.31
CA SER A 605 -5.75 29.30 -6.48
C SER A 605 -6.12 28.42 -5.27
N ASP A 606 -7.41 28.14 -5.09
CA ASP A 606 -7.95 27.48 -3.89
C ASP A 606 -8.49 26.10 -4.17
N LYS A 607 -8.26 25.19 -3.25
CA LYS A 607 -8.87 23.85 -3.25
C LYS A 607 -9.32 23.46 -1.86
N THR A 608 -10.60 23.13 -1.72
CA THR A 608 -11.22 22.70 -0.45
C THR A 608 -11.83 21.32 -0.61
N ASP A 609 -11.37 20.37 0.20
CA ASP A 609 -11.87 18.99 0.21
C ASP A 609 -12.54 18.70 1.56
N LEU A 610 -13.73 18.12 1.53
CA LEU A 610 -14.47 17.60 2.69
C LEU A 610 -14.47 16.07 2.62
N TYR A 611 -14.21 15.43 3.74
CA TYR A 611 -14.36 14.00 3.96
C TYR A 611 -15.25 13.79 5.20
N ALA A 612 -16.26 12.93 5.12
CA ALA A 612 -17.13 12.61 6.24
C ALA A 612 -17.36 11.09 6.32
N LEU A 613 -17.37 10.55 7.53
CA LEU A 613 -17.58 9.13 7.81
C LEU A 613 -18.48 8.96 9.04
N LEU A 614 -19.64 8.37 8.82
CA LEU A 614 -20.50 7.88 9.88
C LEU A 614 -20.23 6.39 10.10
N ARG A 615 -19.99 6.01 11.35
CA ARG A 615 -19.68 4.62 11.73
C ARG A 615 -20.59 4.18 12.86
N TRP A 616 -21.32 3.12 12.61
CA TRP A 616 -22.24 2.53 13.58
C TRP A 616 -21.86 1.08 13.90
N LYS A 617 -21.68 0.79 15.19
CA LYS A 617 -21.37 -0.55 15.71
C LYS A 617 -22.56 -1.06 16.52
N PHE A 618 -23.02 -2.28 16.28
CA PHE A 618 -24.17 -2.85 16.96
C PHE A 618 -24.09 -4.37 17.11
#